data_96d96c7573e62e6d66b31aa63ea4bbf7
#
_entry.id   96d96c7573e62e6d66b31aa63ea4bbf7
#
_cell.length_a   1.000
_cell.length_b   1.000
_cell.length_c   1.000
_cell.angle_alpha   90.00
_cell.angle_beta   90.00
_cell.angle_gamma   90.00
#
_symmetry.space_group_name_H-M   'P 1'
#
loop_
_entity.id
_entity.type
_entity.pdbx_description
1 polymer ?
#
loop_
_entity_poly.entity_id
_entity_poly.type
_entity_poly.pdbx_seq_one_letter_code
_entity_poly.pdbx_strand_id
1 'polypeptide(L)'
;MYDNKFSEDVGSFFRSPVREIFKRVDLNAIYSFAGGYPSADTFPLEEIRQTMSDVIGKYGGQAFQYGATQGVMQLRQAVAERYSVPVERVQITSSSQQGIDVCTRVLVDPGDVILTSSPSYLGALQSLRSYRADIRG
;
A
#
# COMPACT_ATOMS: atom_id res chain seq x y z
N MET A 1 25.92 14.36 -13.88
CA MET A 1 27.12 13.68 -13.34
C MET A 1 26.78 12.35 -12.62
N TYR A 2 25.50 12.00 -12.42
CA TYR A 2 25.07 10.76 -11.74
C TYR A 2 24.16 9.86 -12.60
N ASP A 3 23.89 10.24 -13.86
CA ASP A 3 22.91 9.56 -14.73
C ASP A 3 23.26 8.10 -15.05
N ASN A 4 24.53 7.73 -14.98
CA ASN A 4 25.01 6.36 -15.18
C ASN A 4 25.06 5.50 -13.91
N LYS A 5 24.56 6.01 -12.76
CA LYS A 5 24.53 5.29 -11.49
C LYS A 5 23.16 4.73 -11.13
N PHE A 6 22.13 5.11 -11.87
CA PHE A 6 20.79 4.58 -11.69
C PHE A 6 20.63 3.28 -12.47
N SER A 7 19.76 2.39 -11.95
CA SER A 7 19.38 1.20 -12.72
C SER A 7 18.60 1.61 -13.97
N GLU A 8 18.62 0.76 -15.00
CA GLU A 8 17.85 0.97 -16.23
C GLU A 8 16.35 1.16 -15.95
N ASP A 9 15.84 0.52 -14.90
CA ASP A 9 14.44 0.58 -14.52
C ASP A 9 14.00 1.96 -14.02
N VAL A 10 14.92 2.81 -13.55
CA VAL A 10 14.58 4.16 -13.06
C VAL A 10 13.90 5.00 -14.14
N GLY A 11 14.26 4.81 -15.41
CA GLY A 11 13.61 5.46 -16.54
C GLY A 11 12.13 5.07 -16.73
N SER A 12 11.71 3.93 -16.20
CA SER A 12 10.32 3.46 -16.26
C SER A 12 9.40 4.07 -15.18
N PHE A 13 9.98 4.71 -14.15
CA PHE A 13 9.21 5.35 -13.09
C PHE A 13 8.66 6.70 -13.54
N PHE A 14 7.35 6.80 -13.62
CA PHE A 14 6.69 8.08 -13.88
C PHE A 14 6.45 8.83 -12.57
N ARG A 15 6.61 10.15 -12.61
CA ARG A 15 6.08 11.01 -11.55
C ARG A 15 4.56 10.83 -11.52
N SER A 16 4.00 10.61 -10.34
CA SER A 16 2.55 10.48 -10.19
C SER A 16 1.85 11.77 -10.65
N PRO A 17 1.02 11.75 -11.71
CA PRO A 17 0.29 12.93 -12.15
C PRO A 17 -0.59 13.51 -11.04
N VAL A 18 -1.16 12.65 -10.19
CA VAL A 18 -1.99 13.05 -9.04
C VAL A 18 -1.17 13.86 -8.04
N ARG A 19 0.06 13.43 -7.72
CA ARG A 19 0.94 14.20 -6.82
C ARG A 19 1.36 15.54 -7.41
N GLU A 20 1.55 15.64 -8.72
CA GLU A 20 1.88 16.92 -9.37
C GLU A 20 0.68 17.89 -9.34
N ILE A 21 -0.55 17.38 -9.47
CA ILE A 21 -1.76 18.18 -9.30
C ILE A 21 -1.83 18.75 -7.88
N PHE A 22 -1.64 17.89 -6.86
CA PHE A 22 -1.71 18.32 -5.44
C PHE A 22 -0.69 19.37 -5.05
N LYS A 23 0.47 19.45 -5.72
CA LYS A 23 1.45 20.51 -5.47
C LYS A 23 0.99 21.89 -5.96
N ARG A 24 0.02 21.95 -6.86
CA ARG A 24 -0.41 23.17 -7.55
C ARG A 24 -1.77 23.68 -7.12
N VAL A 25 -2.47 22.93 -6.30
CA VAL A 25 -3.87 23.20 -5.94
C VAL A 25 -3.99 23.33 -4.42
N ASP A 26 -4.68 24.37 -3.97
CA ASP A 26 -5.10 24.48 -2.57
C ASP A 26 -6.29 23.52 -2.33
N LEU A 27 -6.01 22.42 -1.63
CA LEU A 27 -6.99 21.39 -1.31
C LEU A 27 -8.11 21.87 -0.37
N ASN A 28 -7.88 22.99 0.33
CA ASN A 28 -8.92 23.59 1.18
C ASN A 28 -9.94 24.42 0.38
N ALA A 29 -9.60 24.81 -0.83
CA ALA A 29 -10.44 25.62 -1.70
C ALA A 29 -11.29 24.82 -2.68
N ILE A 30 -11.11 23.48 -2.75
CA ILE A 30 -11.80 22.63 -3.71
C ILE A 30 -12.21 21.29 -3.12
N TYR A 31 -13.25 20.68 -3.70
CA TYR A 31 -13.56 19.26 -3.50
C TYR A 31 -12.74 18.42 -4.48
N SER A 32 -11.75 17.69 -3.94
CA SER A 32 -10.84 16.88 -4.76
C SER A 32 -11.25 15.42 -4.79
N PHE A 33 -11.47 14.89 -5.99
CA PHE A 33 -11.72 13.46 -6.24
C PHE A 33 -10.47 12.74 -6.79
N ALA A 34 -9.34 13.45 -6.89
CA ALA A 34 -8.15 12.91 -7.54
C ALA A 34 -7.35 11.91 -6.68
N GLY A 35 -7.36 12.06 -5.36
CA GLY A 35 -6.50 11.28 -4.46
C GLY A 35 -7.17 10.12 -3.75
N GLY A 36 -8.50 10.06 -3.76
CA GLY A 36 -9.25 9.06 -3.00
C GLY A 36 -9.01 9.14 -1.48
N TYR A 37 -8.66 10.33 -0.96
CA TYR A 37 -8.46 10.54 0.48
C TYR A 37 -9.80 10.53 1.21
N PRO A 38 -9.92 9.78 2.32
CA PRO A 38 -11.07 9.93 3.20
C PRO A 38 -11.09 11.34 3.81
N SER A 39 -12.30 11.86 4.12
CA SER A 39 -12.41 13.12 4.85
C SER A 39 -11.79 12.98 6.25
N ALA A 40 -11.04 13.99 6.67
CA ALA A 40 -10.43 14.02 8.02
C ALA A 40 -11.48 13.88 9.13
N ASP A 41 -12.69 14.42 8.92
CA ASP A 41 -13.78 14.38 9.91
C ASP A 41 -14.40 12.98 10.08
N THR A 42 -14.08 12.04 9.18
CA THR A 42 -14.60 10.66 9.27
C THR A 42 -13.73 9.74 10.12
N PHE A 43 -12.58 10.21 10.57
CA PHE A 43 -11.73 9.40 11.45
C PHE A 43 -12.27 9.39 12.88
N PRO A 44 -12.51 8.22 13.48
CA PRO A 44 -13.01 8.08 14.85
C PRO A 44 -11.87 8.33 15.86
N LEU A 45 -11.46 9.57 16.02
CA LEU A 45 -10.25 9.94 16.76
C LEU A 45 -10.29 9.52 18.23
N GLU A 46 -11.48 9.57 18.87
CA GLU A 46 -11.63 9.18 20.27
C GLU A 46 -11.43 7.69 20.46
N GLU A 47 -12.04 6.87 19.60
CA GLU A 47 -11.88 5.42 19.60
C GLU A 47 -10.45 5.00 19.30
N ILE A 48 -9.79 5.71 18.38
CA ILE A 48 -8.36 5.48 18.07
C ILE A 48 -7.51 5.78 19.31
N ARG A 49 -7.72 6.91 19.96
CA ARG A 49 -7.00 7.31 21.16
C ARG A 49 -7.16 6.30 22.30
N GLN A 50 -8.39 5.88 22.55
CA GLN A 50 -8.68 4.89 23.58
C GLN A 50 -8.02 3.55 23.26
N THR A 51 -8.16 3.06 22.03
CA THR A 51 -7.54 1.79 21.58
C THR A 51 -6.02 1.84 21.71
N MET A 52 -5.38 2.94 21.35
CA MET A 52 -3.93 3.10 21.53
C MET A 52 -3.53 3.04 23.01
N SER A 53 -4.29 3.69 23.90
CA SER A 53 -4.06 3.65 25.34
C SER A 53 -4.18 2.22 25.89
N ASP A 54 -5.22 1.49 25.48
CA ASP A 54 -5.46 0.11 25.90
C ASP A 54 -4.36 -0.84 25.43
N VAL A 55 -3.92 -0.70 24.19
CA VAL A 55 -2.81 -1.48 23.63
C VAL A 55 -1.51 -1.22 24.39
N ILE A 56 -1.18 0.05 24.65
CA ILE A 56 0.02 0.40 25.42
C ILE A 56 -0.10 -0.14 26.85
N GLY A 57 -1.25 0.03 27.49
CA GLY A 57 -1.49 -0.49 28.84
C GLY A 57 -1.37 -2.00 28.93
N LYS A 58 -1.85 -2.73 27.92
CA LYS A 58 -1.85 -4.20 27.89
C LYS A 58 -0.48 -4.81 27.52
N TYR A 59 0.21 -4.23 26.55
CA TYR A 59 1.41 -4.81 25.95
C TYR A 59 2.69 -4.04 26.32
N GLY A 60 2.58 -2.82 26.85
CA GLY A 60 3.73 -1.99 27.19
C GLY A 60 4.70 -1.81 26.04
N GLY A 61 6.01 -1.94 26.31
CA GLY A 61 7.06 -1.81 25.30
C GLY A 61 7.00 -2.85 24.18
N GLN A 62 6.32 -3.98 24.38
CA GLN A 62 6.17 -5.00 23.34
C GLN A 62 5.32 -4.50 22.15
N ALA A 63 4.41 -3.54 22.38
CA ALA A 63 3.62 -2.94 21.32
C ALA A 63 4.47 -2.22 20.25
N PHE A 64 5.70 -1.85 20.60
CA PHE A 64 6.65 -1.12 19.75
C PHE A 64 7.82 -1.98 19.27
N GLN A 65 7.84 -3.26 19.62
CA GLN A 65 8.94 -4.15 19.31
C GLN A 65 8.74 -4.83 17.94
N TYR A 66 9.80 -5.34 17.36
CA TYR A 66 9.75 -6.20 16.19
C TYR A 66 8.89 -7.44 16.47
N GLY A 67 8.08 -7.80 15.47
CA GLY A 67 7.20 -8.97 15.50
C GLY A 67 7.51 -9.98 14.39
N ALA A 68 6.64 -10.97 14.26
CA ALA A 68 6.72 -11.94 13.17
C ALA A 68 6.53 -11.26 11.81
N THR A 69 7.28 -11.72 10.81
CA THR A 69 7.22 -11.18 9.43
C THR A 69 5.81 -11.21 8.83
N GLN A 70 5.02 -12.22 9.20
CA GLN A 70 3.63 -12.35 8.73
C GLN A 70 2.67 -11.37 9.42
N GLY A 71 3.10 -10.70 10.46
CA GLY A 71 2.28 -9.82 11.29
C GLY A 71 1.85 -10.46 12.61
N VAL A 72 1.29 -9.64 13.48
CA VAL A 72 0.84 -10.03 14.81
C VAL A 72 -0.26 -11.09 14.72
N MET A 73 -0.11 -12.19 15.45
CA MET A 73 -1.00 -13.36 15.38
C MET A 73 -2.46 -12.99 15.63
N GLN A 74 -2.73 -12.14 16.60
CA GLN A 74 -4.10 -11.71 16.94
C GLN A 74 -4.78 -10.99 15.75
N LEU A 75 -4.06 -10.14 15.05
CA LEU A 75 -4.58 -9.46 13.86
C LEU A 75 -4.80 -10.45 12.72
N ARG A 76 -3.85 -11.36 12.49
CA ARG A 76 -3.98 -12.41 11.47
C ARG A 76 -5.19 -13.31 11.74
N GLN A 77 -5.43 -13.69 12.99
CA GLN A 77 -6.60 -14.47 13.38
C GLN A 77 -7.90 -13.73 13.11
N ALA A 78 -8.00 -12.46 13.52
CA ALA A 78 -9.19 -11.65 13.27
C ALA A 78 -9.48 -11.48 11.76
N VAL A 79 -8.44 -11.32 10.94
CA VAL A 79 -8.59 -11.30 9.47
C VAL A 79 -9.01 -12.66 8.93
N ALA A 80 -8.39 -13.75 9.39
CA ALA A 80 -8.71 -15.11 8.97
C ALA A 80 -10.17 -15.46 9.25
N GLU A 81 -10.67 -15.13 10.44
CA GLU A 81 -12.08 -15.32 10.84
C GLU A 81 -13.01 -14.50 9.94
N ARG A 82 -12.70 -13.22 9.74
CA ARG A 82 -13.52 -12.32 8.91
C ARG A 82 -13.70 -12.82 7.49
N TYR A 83 -12.65 -13.40 6.90
CA TYR A 83 -12.64 -13.87 5.51
C TYR A 83 -12.81 -15.39 5.37
N SER A 84 -13.01 -16.11 6.47
CA SER A 84 -13.16 -17.58 6.49
C SER A 84 -12.02 -18.30 5.77
N VAL A 85 -10.79 -17.90 6.05
CA VAL A 85 -9.56 -18.50 5.49
C VAL A 85 -8.65 -19.02 6.62
N PRO A 86 -7.80 -20.01 6.37
CA PRO A 86 -6.79 -20.45 7.33
C PRO A 86 -5.83 -19.28 7.68
N VAL A 87 -5.44 -19.16 8.95
CA VAL A 87 -4.56 -18.09 9.44
C VAL A 87 -3.18 -18.14 8.78
N GLU A 88 -2.74 -19.29 8.33
CA GLU A 88 -1.47 -19.49 7.59
C GLU A 88 -1.48 -18.81 6.23
N ARG A 89 -2.65 -18.51 5.68
CA ARG A 89 -2.84 -17.79 4.40
C ARG A 89 -2.98 -16.27 4.59
N VAL A 90 -2.82 -15.77 5.81
CA VAL A 90 -2.92 -14.34 6.10
C VAL A 90 -1.55 -13.75 6.30
N GLN A 91 -1.22 -12.77 5.49
CA GLN A 91 -0.04 -11.91 5.59
C GLN A 91 -0.48 -10.47 5.82
N ILE A 92 0.01 -9.84 6.87
CA ILE A 92 -0.22 -8.41 7.12
C ILE A 92 0.84 -7.60 6.39
N THR A 93 0.40 -6.56 5.70
CA THR A 93 1.26 -5.60 5.00
C THR A 93 0.98 -4.19 5.50
N SER A 94 1.93 -3.26 5.33
CA SER A 94 1.76 -1.87 5.77
C SER A 94 0.71 -1.10 4.95
N SER A 95 0.40 -1.59 3.73
CA SER A 95 -0.63 -1.04 2.85
C SER A 95 -0.93 -2.02 1.72
N SER A 96 -2.01 -1.77 0.98
CA SER A 96 -2.32 -2.52 -0.25
C SER A 96 -1.22 -2.36 -1.32
N GLN A 97 -0.53 -1.22 -1.35
CA GLN A 97 0.60 -1.00 -2.25
C GLN A 97 1.75 -1.99 -2.00
N GLN A 98 2.09 -2.23 -0.72
CA GLN A 98 3.07 -3.26 -0.38
C GLN A 98 2.57 -4.66 -0.76
N GLY A 99 1.28 -4.94 -0.54
CA GLY A 99 0.69 -6.21 -0.96
C GLY A 99 0.81 -6.44 -2.47
N ILE A 100 0.48 -5.44 -3.28
CA ILE A 100 0.62 -5.49 -4.74
C ILE A 100 2.09 -5.71 -5.14
N ASP A 101 3.02 -4.97 -4.55
CA ASP A 101 4.44 -5.10 -4.85
C ASP A 101 4.98 -6.50 -4.54
N VAL A 102 4.67 -7.03 -3.36
CA VAL A 102 5.07 -8.39 -2.95
C VAL A 102 4.45 -9.45 -3.86
N CYS A 103 3.16 -9.33 -4.21
CA CYS A 103 2.51 -10.26 -5.14
C CYS A 103 3.16 -10.20 -6.53
N THR A 104 3.41 -8.99 -7.04
CA THR A 104 4.09 -8.82 -8.32
C THR A 104 5.47 -9.48 -8.30
N ARG A 105 6.24 -9.24 -7.25
CA ARG A 105 7.58 -9.82 -7.09
C ARG A 105 7.60 -11.34 -7.09
N VAL A 106 6.57 -11.98 -6.54
CA VAL A 106 6.50 -13.44 -6.38
C VAL A 106 5.92 -14.12 -7.62
N LEU A 107 5.07 -13.44 -8.38
CA LEU A 107 4.24 -14.05 -9.41
C LEU A 107 4.58 -13.59 -10.84
N VAL A 108 5.39 -12.54 -11.01
CA VAL A 108 5.61 -11.90 -12.32
C VAL A 108 7.08 -11.89 -12.68
N ASP A 109 7.41 -12.51 -13.79
CA ASP A 109 8.72 -12.41 -14.44
C ASP A 109 8.74 -11.29 -15.48
N PRO A 110 9.93 -10.75 -15.81
CA PRO A 110 10.06 -9.76 -16.88
C PRO A 110 9.48 -10.26 -18.21
N GLY A 111 8.55 -9.50 -18.77
CA GLY A 111 7.88 -9.84 -20.03
C GLY A 111 6.56 -10.59 -19.88
N ASP A 112 6.18 -11.00 -18.68
CA ASP A 112 4.87 -11.59 -18.43
C ASP A 112 3.73 -10.63 -18.77
N VAL A 113 2.70 -11.14 -19.41
CA VAL A 113 1.52 -10.36 -19.80
C VAL A 113 0.57 -10.23 -18.62
N ILE A 114 0.31 -9.00 -18.21
CA ILE A 114 -0.65 -8.68 -17.15
C ILE A 114 -1.82 -7.88 -17.73
N LEU A 115 -3.02 -8.42 -17.59
CA LEU A 115 -4.25 -7.72 -17.99
C LEU A 115 -4.72 -6.80 -16.86
N THR A 116 -5.01 -5.54 -17.20
CA THR A 116 -5.55 -4.55 -16.27
C THR A 116 -6.78 -3.88 -16.86
N SER A 117 -7.58 -3.22 -16.03
CA SER A 117 -8.60 -2.28 -16.53
C SER A 117 -7.93 -1.01 -17.05
N SER A 118 -8.61 -0.31 -17.97
CA SER A 118 -8.18 1.02 -18.44
C SER A 118 -9.35 2.00 -18.26
N PRO A 119 -9.26 2.95 -17.32
CA PRO A 119 -8.15 3.27 -16.43
C PRO A 119 -7.96 2.28 -15.26
N SER A 120 -6.75 2.21 -14.69
CA SER A 120 -6.39 1.38 -13.55
C SER A 120 -5.63 2.17 -12.48
N TYR A 121 -5.47 1.57 -11.30
CA TYR A 121 -4.75 2.18 -10.20
C TYR A 121 -3.27 2.39 -10.53
N LEU A 122 -2.84 3.66 -10.51
CA LEU A 122 -1.49 4.05 -10.92
C LEU A 122 -0.38 3.40 -10.07
N GLY A 123 -0.63 3.17 -8.77
CA GLY A 123 0.32 2.50 -7.89
C GLY A 123 0.56 1.05 -8.30
N ALA A 124 -0.49 0.32 -8.68
CA ALA A 124 -0.35 -1.04 -9.19
C ALA A 124 0.44 -1.06 -10.50
N LEU A 125 0.11 -0.16 -11.43
CA LEU A 125 0.84 -0.04 -12.71
C LEU A 125 2.33 0.27 -12.50
N GLN A 126 2.68 1.06 -11.48
CA GLN A 126 4.07 1.34 -11.14
C GLN A 126 4.80 0.09 -10.62
N SER A 127 4.18 -0.68 -9.72
CA SER A 127 4.75 -1.96 -9.26
C SER A 127 4.96 -2.92 -10.44
N LEU A 128 3.95 -3.15 -11.27
CA LEU A 128 4.06 -4.03 -12.43
C LEU A 128 5.18 -3.61 -13.40
N ARG A 129 5.32 -2.30 -13.67
CA ARG A 129 6.39 -1.79 -14.53
C ARG A 129 7.78 -1.98 -13.93
N SER A 130 7.93 -1.86 -12.59
CA SER A 130 9.22 -2.07 -11.93
C SER A 130 9.71 -3.52 -12.05
N TYR A 131 8.81 -4.46 -12.30
CA TYR A 131 9.13 -5.86 -12.61
C TYR A 131 9.11 -6.16 -14.11
N ARG A 132 9.06 -5.13 -14.98
CA ARG A 132 9.11 -5.24 -16.44
C ARG A 132 7.97 -6.09 -17.04
N ALA A 133 6.80 -6.08 -16.40
CA ALA A 133 5.61 -6.74 -16.94
C ALA A 133 5.13 -6.08 -18.25
N ASP A 134 4.61 -6.86 -19.19
CA ASP A 134 3.88 -6.39 -20.37
C ASP A 134 2.42 -6.11 -19.99
N ILE A 135 2.11 -4.84 -19.71
CA ILE A 135 0.79 -4.43 -19.23
C ILE A 135 -0.12 -4.16 -20.41
N ARG A 136 -1.25 -4.86 -20.46
CA ARG A 136 -2.29 -4.72 -21.48
C ARG A 136 -3.63 -4.39 -20.83
N GLY A 137 -4.34 -3.37 -21.40
CA GLY A 137 -5.62 -2.89 -20.90
C GLY A 137 -6.64 -2.64 -22.01
#